data_2d3fc6b07576d59075f8997442f82f77
#
_entry.id   2d3fc6b07576d59075f8997442f82f77
#
_cell.length_a   1.000
_cell.length_b   1.000
_cell.length_c   1.000
_cell.angle_alpha   90.00
_cell.angle_beta   90.00
_cell.angle_gamma   90.00
#
_symmetry.space_group_name_H-M   'P 1'
#
loop_
_entity.id
_entity.type
_entity.pdbx_description
1 polymer ?
#
loop_
_entity_poly.entity_id
_entity_poly.type
_entity_poly.pdbx_seq_one_letter_code
_entity_poly.pdbx_strand_id
1 'polypeptide(L)'
;MAGVNKGKITQIIGAVLDIRFGEGSLPEINEAIIIPTKDGSSLTVEVAQHLGDDTVRCIAMGPTDGLIRGMDAEATGAPISVPVGENTLGRIFNVLGQPIDNKPVPENVSYEPIHRPAPEFAEQSTQTEILETGIKVVDLLCPYQKGGKIGLFGGAGVGKTVLIQELIRNIATEHGGYSVFTGVGERTREGNDLYHEMTESGVIDKTTMVFGQMNEPPGARMRVGLTGLTMAEYFRDKGGKDVLLFIDNIFRFTQAGSEVSALLGRMPSAVGYQPTLQTEMGALQERITSTKNGSITSVQAVYVPADDLTDPAPATTFAHLDATTVL
;
A
#
# COMPACT_ATOMS: atom_id res chain seq x y z
N MET A 1 18.17 29.32 -1.27
CA MET A 1 17.09 28.40 -1.63
C MET A 1 17.57 27.68 -2.87
N ALA A 2 17.76 26.37 -2.81
CA ALA A 2 18.04 25.58 -4.01
C ALA A 2 16.83 25.77 -4.95
N GLY A 3 17.07 26.13 -6.21
CA GLY A 3 15.99 26.31 -7.18
C GLY A 3 15.24 24.99 -7.35
N VAL A 4 13.92 25.06 -7.52
CA VAL A 4 13.08 23.88 -7.80
C VAL A 4 13.60 23.23 -9.07
N ASN A 5 13.93 21.94 -8.99
CA ASN A 5 14.39 21.15 -10.14
C ASN A 5 13.20 20.92 -11.08
N LYS A 6 13.25 21.52 -12.28
CA LYS A 6 12.15 21.49 -13.25
C LYS A 6 12.52 20.69 -14.49
N GLY A 7 11.58 19.82 -14.87
CA GLY A 7 11.62 19.06 -16.11
C GLY A 7 10.43 19.36 -17.01
N LYS A 8 10.41 18.73 -18.18
CA LYS A 8 9.31 18.83 -19.13
C LYS A 8 8.87 17.45 -19.59
N ILE A 9 7.56 17.26 -19.71
CA ILE A 9 6.98 16.03 -20.25
C ILE A 9 7.40 15.88 -21.72
N THR A 10 7.99 14.76 -22.06
CA THR A 10 8.41 14.44 -23.45
C THR A 10 7.49 13.40 -24.08
N GLN A 11 6.94 12.47 -23.29
CA GLN A 11 6.08 11.40 -23.76
C GLN A 11 5.04 11.03 -22.70
N ILE A 12 3.86 10.57 -23.15
CA ILE A 12 2.76 10.07 -22.31
C ILE A 12 2.30 8.74 -22.91
N ILE A 13 2.31 7.67 -22.09
CA ILE A 13 1.92 6.32 -22.50
C ILE A 13 0.97 5.78 -21.42
N GLY A 14 -0.33 6.10 -21.51
CA GLY A 14 -1.29 5.74 -20.46
C GLY A 14 -0.89 6.31 -19.10
N ALA A 15 -0.69 5.44 -18.11
CA ALA A 15 -0.28 5.83 -16.76
C ALA A 15 1.24 6.05 -16.61
N VAL A 16 2.01 6.02 -17.69
CA VAL A 16 3.47 6.20 -17.68
C VAL A 16 3.84 7.46 -18.46
N LEU A 17 4.77 8.23 -17.91
CA LEU A 17 5.25 9.50 -18.48
C LEU A 17 6.77 9.52 -18.55
N ASP A 18 7.31 10.06 -19.65
CA ASP A 18 8.72 10.37 -19.76
C ASP A 18 8.92 11.88 -19.56
N ILE A 19 9.81 12.24 -18.66
CA ILE A 19 10.09 13.62 -18.27
C ILE A 19 11.59 13.87 -18.41
N ARG A 20 11.96 14.92 -19.15
CA ARG A 20 13.35 15.33 -19.33
C ARG A 20 13.68 16.49 -18.40
N PHE A 21 14.81 16.38 -17.72
CA PHE A 21 15.36 17.40 -16.82
C PHE A 21 16.58 18.09 -17.44
N GLY A 22 17.15 19.05 -16.72
CA GLY A 22 18.40 19.65 -17.10
C GLY A 22 19.60 18.72 -16.86
N GLU A 23 20.69 18.96 -17.57
CA GLU A 23 21.92 18.17 -17.43
C GLU A 23 22.40 18.16 -15.97
N GLY A 24 22.67 16.96 -15.44
CA GLY A 24 23.16 16.75 -14.08
C GLY A 24 22.12 16.97 -12.95
N SER A 25 20.83 17.15 -13.29
CA SER A 25 19.74 17.35 -12.32
C SER A 25 18.67 16.27 -12.36
N LEU A 26 19.08 15.02 -12.66
CA LEU A 26 18.17 13.90 -12.79
C LEU A 26 17.60 13.49 -11.41
N PRO A 27 16.25 13.43 -11.25
CA PRO A 27 15.63 12.92 -10.02
C PRO A 27 16.01 11.47 -9.72
N GLU A 28 16.05 11.12 -8.44
CA GLU A 28 16.34 9.76 -8.00
C GLU A 28 15.19 8.79 -8.25
N ILE A 29 15.49 7.50 -8.25
CA ILE A 29 14.45 6.45 -8.32
C ILE A 29 13.56 6.54 -7.08
N ASN A 30 12.25 6.37 -7.27
CA ASN A 30 11.18 6.57 -6.30
C ASN A 30 10.93 8.03 -5.88
N GLU A 31 11.63 9.00 -6.43
CA GLU A 31 11.34 10.40 -6.15
C GLU A 31 9.97 10.79 -6.71
N ALA A 32 9.24 11.59 -5.94
CA ALA A 32 7.97 12.17 -6.36
C ALA A 32 8.18 13.41 -7.22
N ILE A 33 7.45 13.50 -8.32
CA ILE A 33 7.43 14.66 -9.20
C ILE A 33 6.00 15.18 -9.28
N ILE A 34 5.81 16.49 -9.21
CA ILE A 34 4.51 17.15 -9.26
C ILE A 34 4.34 17.83 -10.61
N ILE A 35 3.23 17.55 -11.26
CA ILE A 35 2.86 18.14 -12.55
C ILE A 35 1.62 19.01 -12.31
N PRO A 36 1.76 20.36 -12.37
CA PRO A 36 0.62 21.27 -12.29
C PRO A 36 -0.29 21.08 -13.51
N THR A 37 -1.56 20.91 -13.28
CA THR A 37 -2.58 20.75 -14.34
C THR A 37 -3.30 22.07 -14.61
N LYS A 38 -3.95 22.21 -15.78
CA LYS A 38 -4.56 23.46 -16.21
C LYS A 38 -5.79 23.89 -15.40
N ASP A 39 -6.41 22.96 -14.72
CA ASP A 39 -7.57 23.16 -13.84
C ASP A 39 -7.19 23.63 -12.42
N GLY A 40 -5.89 23.80 -12.15
CA GLY A 40 -5.37 24.23 -10.86
C GLY A 40 -5.13 23.06 -9.89
N SER A 41 -5.36 21.82 -10.30
CA SER A 41 -4.96 20.63 -9.56
C SER A 41 -3.49 20.26 -9.85
N SER A 42 -3.02 19.21 -9.25
CA SER A 42 -1.69 18.65 -9.53
C SER A 42 -1.74 17.14 -9.61
N LEU A 43 -0.98 16.56 -10.53
CA LEU A 43 -0.74 15.13 -10.62
C LEU A 43 0.61 14.80 -10.00
N THR A 44 0.64 13.85 -9.09
CA THR A 44 1.88 13.27 -8.57
C THR A 44 2.26 12.05 -9.41
N VAL A 45 3.52 12.01 -9.84
CA VAL A 45 4.12 10.85 -10.51
C VAL A 45 5.38 10.43 -9.76
N GLU A 46 5.75 9.17 -9.87
CA GLU A 46 6.92 8.59 -9.19
C GLU A 46 7.93 8.09 -10.21
N VAL A 47 9.20 8.41 -10.01
CA VAL A 47 10.30 7.96 -10.90
C VAL A 47 10.49 6.46 -10.77
N ALA A 48 10.31 5.74 -11.89
CA ALA A 48 10.47 4.29 -11.96
C ALA A 48 11.77 3.84 -12.64
N GLN A 49 12.25 4.61 -13.61
CA GLN A 49 13.45 4.27 -14.40
C GLN A 49 14.18 5.52 -14.88
N HIS A 50 15.50 5.40 -15.00
CA HIS A 50 16.34 6.32 -15.76
C HIS A 50 16.51 5.78 -17.18
N LEU A 51 16.15 6.57 -18.19
CA LEU A 51 16.22 6.17 -19.60
C LEU A 51 17.54 6.59 -20.28
N GLY A 52 18.33 7.43 -19.60
CA GLY A 52 19.45 8.14 -20.20
C GLY A 52 19.00 9.48 -20.84
N ASP A 53 19.95 10.25 -21.33
CA ASP A 53 19.71 11.55 -21.99
C ASP A 53 18.85 12.50 -21.12
N ASP A 54 19.21 12.56 -19.81
CA ASP A 54 18.52 13.35 -18.78
C ASP A 54 17.01 13.09 -18.65
N THR A 55 16.56 11.90 -19.04
CA THR A 55 15.15 11.53 -19.06
C THR A 55 14.85 10.45 -18.03
N VAL A 56 13.79 10.66 -17.26
CA VAL A 56 13.23 9.69 -16.34
C VAL A 56 11.88 9.19 -16.84
N ARG A 57 11.58 7.93 -16.59
CA ARG A 57 10.26 7.33 -16.79
C ARG A 57 9.53 7.22 -15.48
N CYS A 58 8.32 7.76 -15.43
CA CYS A 58 7.54 7.91 -14.20
C CYS A 58 6.20 7.19 -14.31
N ILE A 59 5.68 6.78 -13.15
CA ILE A 59 4.36 6.16 -13.00
C ILE A 59 3.42 7.19 -12.35
N ALA A 60 2.25 7.40 -12.95
CA ALA A 60 1.26 8.35 -12.46
C ALA A 60 0.42 7.75 -11.31
N MET A 61 0.21 8.54 -10.26
CA MET A 61 -0.64 8.21 -9.11
C MET A 61 -2.10 8.66 -9.30
N GLY A 62 -2.39 9.35 -10.39
CA GLY A 62 -3.72 9.82 -10.77
C GLY A 62 -3.93 9.75 -12.29
N PRO A 63 -5.11 10.16 -12.78
CA PRO A 63 -5.43 10.20 -14.19
C PRO A 63 -4.47 11.10 -14.98
N THR A 64 -4.07 10.67 -16.17
CA THR A 64 -3.19 11.42 -17.07
C THR A 64 -3.94 12.21 -18.13
N ASP A 65 -5.25 12.23 -18.04
CA ASP A 65 -6.12 12.94 -18.98
C ASP A 65 -5.83 14.45 -18.98
N GLY A 66 -5.77 15.03 -20.17
CA GLY A 66 -5.48 16.46 -20.33
C GLY A 66 -4.02 16.86 -20.24
N LEU A 67 -3.10 15.94 -19.93
CA LEU A 67 -1.68 16.21 -20.02
C LEU A 67 -1.22 16.31 -21.48
N ILE A 68 -0.26 17.20 -21.73
CA ILE A 68 0.34 17.38 -23.05
C ILE A 68 1.88 17.44 -22.93
N ARG A 69 2.56 17.12 -24.01
CA ARG A 69 4.01 17.30 -24.11
C ARG A 69 4.39 18.76 -23.87
N GLY A 70 5.51 18.98 -23.22
CA GLY A 70 6.05 20.29 -22.91
C GLY A 70 5.51 20.92 -21.61
N MET A 71 4.54 20.29 -20.93
CA MET A 71 4.13 20.74 -19.61
C MET A 71 5.29 20.63 -18.62
N ASP A 72 5.33 21.56 -17.67
CA ASP A 72 6.34 21.58 -16.62
C ASP A 72 6.06 20.49 -15.58
N ALA A 73 7.13 19.96 -15.04
CA ALA A 73 7.14 18.96 -13.98
C ALA A 73 8.17 19.37 -12.92
N GLU A 74 7.81 19.32 -11.66
CA GLU A 74 8.66 19.76 -10.54
C GLU A 74 9.06 18.59 -9.67
N ALA A 75 10.36 18.28 -9.62
CA ALA A 75 10.90 17.27 -8.74
C ALA A 75 10.88 17.77 -7.29
N THR A 76 10.43 16.91 -6.37
CA THR A 76 10.27 17.28 -4.96
C THR A 76 11.55 17.08 -4.14
N GLY A 77 12.52 16.32 -4.66
CA GLY A 77 13.74 15.93 -3.95
C GLY A 77 13.51 14.83 -2.90
N ALA A 78 12.33 14.22 -2.87
CA ALA A 78 11.98 13.18 -1.89
C ALA A 78 10.96 12.18 -2.47
N PRO A 79 10.89 10.95 -1.93
CA PRO A 79 9.83 10.00 -2.26
C PRO A 79 8.44 10.51 -1.81
N ILE A 80 7.38 9.86 -2.32
CA ILE A 80 6.02 10.07 -1.81
C ILE A 80 6.03 9.84 -0.30
N SER A 81 5.60 10.85 0.47
CA SER A 81 5.51 10.80 1.92
C SER A 81 4.07 11.01 2.37
N VAL A 82 3.66 10.25 3.38
CA VAL A 82 2.28 10.19 3.84
C VAL A 82 2.19 10.53 5.33
N PRO A 83 1.05 11.10 5.79
CA PRO A 83 0.88 11.45 7.18
C PRO A 83 0.84 10.20 8.06
N VAL A 84 1.47 10.28 9.23
CA VAL A 84 1.52 9.19 10.21
C VAL A 84 1.25 9.73 11.62
N GLY A 85 0.81 8.88 12.51
CA GLY A 85 0.56 9.22 13.91
C GLY A 85 -0.90 9.06 14.32
N GLU A 86 -1.18 9.28 15.61
CA GLU A 86 -2.52 9.06 16.19
C GLU A 86 -3.61 9.93 15.55
N ASN A 87 -3.25 11.09 15.02
CA ASN A 87 -4.20 11.98 14.34
C ASN A 87 -4.67 11.44 12.96
N THR A 88 -4.14 10.30 12.51
CA THR A 88 -4.63 9.56 11.35
C THR A 88 -5.73 8.55 11.69
N LEU A 89 -5.92 8.24 12.97
CA LEU A 89 -6.96 7.33 13.43
C LEU A 89 -8.36 7.91 13.17
N GLY A 90 -9.29 7.06 12.81
CA GLY A 90 -10.66 7.47 12.45
C GLY A 90 -10.78 8.13 11.08
N ARG A 91 -9.72 8.11 10.28
CA ARG A 91 -9.63 8.84 9.02
C ARG A 91 -9.44 7.89 7.82
N ILE A 92 -9.83 8.40 6.66
CA ILE A 92 -9.68 7.70 5.38
C ILE A 92 -8.77 8.52 4.46
N PHE A 93 -7.77 7.85 3.87
CA PHE A 93 -6.77 8.47 3.00
C PHE A 93 -6.70 7.79 1.64
N ASN A 94 -6.22 8.52 0.64
CA ASN A 94 -5.80 7.96 -0.65
C ASN A 94 -4.31 7.53 -0.62
N VAL A 95 -3.79 7.08 -1.75
CA VAL A 95 -2.39 6.64 -1.91
C VAL A 95 -1.36 7.71 -1.54
N LEU A 96 -1.68 8.98 -1.71
CA LEU A 96 -0.81 10.12 -1.38
C LEU A 96 -0.97 10.59 0.09
N GLY A 97 -1.78 9.90 0.90
CA GLY A 97 -2.08 10.32 2.25
C GLY A 97 -2.99 11.54 2.34
N GLN A 98 -3.71 11.88 1.28
CA GLN A 98 -4.70 12.94 1.30
C GLN A 98 -6.02 12.39 1.84
N PRO A 99 -6.70 13.10 2.75
CA PRO A 99 -7.97 12.65 3.29
C PRO A 99 -9.06 12.64 2.21
N ILE A 100 -9.85 11.57 2.18
CA ILE A 100 -10.99 11.39 1.27
C ILE A 100 -12.32 11.23 2.02
N ASP A 101 -12.31 11.49 3.31
CA ASP A 101 -13.47 11.43 4.23
C ASP A 101 -14.21 12.76 4.37
N ASN A 102 -13.97 13.73 3.49
CA ASN A 102 -14.51 15.09 3.51
C ASN A 102 -14.21 15.88 4.80
N LYS A 103 -13.21 15.45 5.58
CA LYS A 103 -12.73 16.17 6.76
C LYS A 103 -11.42 16.92 6.41
N PRO A 104 -11.06 17.97 7.15
CA PRO A 104 -9.81 18.70 6.92
C PRO A 104 -8.58 17.80 7.07
N VAL A 105 -7.46 18.22 6.48
CA VAL A 105 -6.18 17.54 6.66
C VAL A 105 -5.85 17.46 8.16
N PRO A 106 -5.42 16.29 8.67
CA PRO A 106 -5.06 16.18 10.08
C PRO A 106 -3.93 17.14 10.46
N GLU A 107 -4.10 17.84 11.57
CA GLU A 107 -3.07 18.71 12.13
C GLU A 107 -2.07 17.92 12.99
N ASN A 108 -0.86 18.45 13.15
CA ASN A 108 0.19 17.86 14.00
C ASN A 108 0.53 16.40 13.63
N VAL A 109 0.60 16.11 12.34
CA VAL A 109 1.08 14.82 11.83
C VAL A 109 2.53 14.92 11.37
N SER A 110 3.26 13.83 11.52
CA SER A 110 4.55 13.64 10.86
C SER A 110 4.33 13.04 9.48
N TYR A 111 5.28 13.21 8.59
CA TYR A 111 5.26 12.57 7.26
C TYR A 111 6.42 11.60 7.15
N GLU A 112 6.13 10.40 6.66
CA GLU A 112 7.14 9.35 6.45
C GLU A 112 7.07 8.86 4.99
N PRO A 113 8.22 8.54 4.37
CA PRO A 113 8.25 8.06 3.00
C PRO A 113 7.67 6.65 2.90
N ILE A 114 6.93 6.38 1.82
CA ILE A 114 6.35 5.05 1.57
C ILE A 114 7.42 4.02 1.16
N HIS A 115 8.54 4.48 0.60
CA HIS A 115 9.69 3.65 0.27
C HIS A 115 10.70 3.71 1.42
N ARG A 116 10.83 2.61 2.13
CA ARG A 116 11.83 2.42 3.19
C ARG A 116 12.26 0.96 3.23
N PRO A 117 13.47 0.67 3.72
CA PRO A 117 13.94 -0.70 3.88
C PRO A 117 13.14 -1.44 4.95
N ALA A 118 13.17 -2.77 4.91
CA ALA A 118 12.71 -3.61 5.99
C ALA A 118 13.55 -3.37 7.27
N PRO A 119 12.99 -3.65 8.46
CA PRO A 119 13.76 -3.57 9.72
C PRO A 119 15.03 -4.41 9.65
N GLU A 120 16.11 -3.89 10.20
CA GLU A 120 17.38 -4.61 10.26
C GLU A 120 17.26 -5.91 11.07
N PHE A 121 18.07 -6.90 10.75
CA PHE A 121 18.06 -8.20 11.45
C PHE A 121 18.19 -8.08 12.97
N ALA A 122 19.01 -7.13 13.43
CA ALA A 122 19.23 -6.88 14.85
C ALA A 122 18.01 -6.25 15.58
N GLU A 123 17.10 -5.64 14.84
CA GLU A 123 15.88 -5.00 15.37
C GLU A 123 14.70 -5.96 15.48
N GLN A 124 14.74 -7.06 14.72
CA GLN A 124 13.65 -8.04 14.68
C GLN A 124 13.56 -8.81 15.99
N SER A 125 12.33 -9.12 16.42
CA SER A 125 12.05 -10.00 17.56
C SER A 125 12.00 -11.44 17.08
N THR A 126 12.66 -12.33 17.83
CA THR A 126 12.63 -13.78 17.59
C THR A 126 11.64 -14.51 18.48
N GLN A 127 10.91 -13.79 19.33
CA GLN A 127 9.92 -14.39 20.21
C GLN A 127 8.66 -14.74 19.41
N THR A 128 8.22 -15.98 19.55
CA THR A 128 6.98 -16.47 18.95
C THR A 128 5.86 -16.39 19.98
N GLU A 129 4.89 -15.53 19.73
CA GLU A 129 3.68 -15.36 20.55
C GLU A 129 2.46 -15.66 19.71
N ILE A 130 1.45 -16.31 20.28
CA ILE A 130 0.16 -16.52 19.62
C ILE A 130 -0.68 -15.23 19.77
N LEU A 131 -1.28 -14.80 18.66
CA LEU A 131 -2.27 -13.75 18.66
C LEU A 131 -3.65 -14.36 19.00
N GLU A 132 -4.15 -14.08 20.19
CA GLU A 132 -5.51 -14.48 20.58
C GLU A 132 -6.51 -13.61 19.83
N THR A 133 -7.19 -14.20 18.87
CA THR A 133 -8.12 -13.48 17.98
C THR A 133 -9.55 -13.36 18.57
N GLY A 134 -9.87 -14.19 19.55
CA GLY A 134 -11.23 -14.33 20.11
C GLY A 134 -12.18 -15.11 19.19
N ILE A 135 -11.71 -15.55 18.02
CA ILE A 135 -12.47 -16.37 17.08
C ILE A 135 -12.11 -17.83 17.33
N LYS A 136 -13.01 -18.59 17.97
CA LYS A 136 -12.74 -19.94 18.45
C LYS A 136 -12.14 -20.87 17.40
N VAL A 137 -12.65 -20.83 16.17
CA VAL A 137 -12.17 -21.71 15.10
C VAL A 137 -10.74 -21.36 14.69
N VAL A 138 -10.40 -20.07 14.67
CA VAL A 138 -9.04 -19.61 14.39
C VAL A 138 -8.10 -20.02 15.52
N ASP A 139 -8.43 -19.64 16.75
CA ASP A 139 -7.54 -19.86 17.90
C ASP A 139 -7.27 -21.35 18.20
N LEU A 140 -8.25 -22.24 17.87
CA LEU A 140 -8.13 -23.66 18.12
C LEU A 140 -7.54 -24.47 16.97
N LEU A 141 -7.85 -24.11 15.71
CA LEU A 141 -7.50 -24.94 14.55
C LEU A 141 -6.39 -24.35 13.69
N CYS A 142 -6.26 -23.03 13.64
CA CYS A 142 -5.23 -22.34 12.85
C CYS A 142 -4.74 -21.07 13.57
N PRO A 143 -4.13 -21.19 14.76
CA PRO A 143 -3.73 -20.06 15.57
C PRO A 143 -2.79 -19.14 14.80
N TYR A 144 -3.02 -17.83 14.90
CA TYR A 144 -2.20 -16.84 14.25
C TYR A 144 -1.00 -16.46 15.12
N GLN A 145 0.14 -16.25 14.47
CA GLN A 145 1.32 -15.75 15.15
C GLN A 145 1.30 -14.23 15.17
N LYS A 146 1.59 -13.63 16.32
CA LYS A 146 1.81 -12.20 16.46
C LYS A 146 3.03 -11.77 15.64
N GLY A 147 2.86 -10.73 14.82
CA GLY A 147 3.88 -10.33 13.85
C GLY A 147 3.97 -11.21 12.62
N GLY A 148 3.06 -12.18 12.48
CA GLY A 148 2.97 -13.06 11.33
C GLY A 148 2.16 -12.47 10.17
N LYS A 149 2.30 -13.12 9.02
CA LYS A 149 1.60 -12.81 7.78
C LYS A 149 0.56 -13.89 7.52
N ILE A 150 -0.71 -13.53 7.59
CA ILE A 150 -1.84 -14.45 7.46
C ILE A 150 -2.54 -14.20 6.12
N GLY A 151 -2.71 -15.24 5.32
CA GLY A 151 -3.52 -15.19 4.10
C GLY A 151 -4.93 -15.72 4.32
N LEU A 152 -5.93 -14.93 3.96
CA LEU A 152 -7.33 -15.35 3.90
C LEU A 152 -7.69 -15.66 2.45
N PHE A 153 -7.91 -16.94 2.17
CA PHE A 153 -8.29 -17.42 0.86
C PHE A 153 -9.78 -17.71 0.82
N GLY A 154 -10.39 -17.42 -0.30
CA GLY A 154 -11.78 -17.75 -0.52
C GLY A 154 -12.41 -16.96 -1.65
N GLY A 155 -13.47 -17.50 -2.23
CA GLY A 155 -14.28 -16.84 -3.24
C GLY A 155 -15.02 -15.61 -2.71
N ALA A 156 -15.86 -15.03 -3.54
CA ALA A 156 -16.76 -13.95 -3.12
C ALA A 156 -17.83 -14.47 -2.16
N GLY A 157 -18.18 -13.67 -1.14
CA GLY A 157 -19.31 -13.97 -0.25
C GLY A 157 -19.08 -15.03 0.82
N VAL A 158 -17.84 -15.48 1.04
CA VAL A 158 -17.50 -16.48 2.07
C VAL A 158 -17.31 -15.92 3.48
N GLY A 159 -17.53 -14.61 3.67
CA GLY A 159 -17.46 -13.98 4.99
C GLY A 159 -16.09 -13.36 5.34
N LYS A 160 -15.20 -13.15 4.37
CA LYS A 160 -13.90 -12.51 4.61
C LYS A 160 -14.04 -11.17 5.35
N THR A 161 -14.91 -10.30 4.87
CA THR A 161 -15.14 -8.98 5.46
C THR A 161 -15.63 -9.07 6.90
N VAL A 162 -16.56 -9.99 7.20
CA VAL A 162 -17.06 -10.21 8.57
C VAL A 162 -15.95 -10.67 9.50
N LEU A 163 -15.08 -11.57 9.01
CA LEU A 163 -13.94 -12.05 9.78
C LEU A 163 -12.93 -10.91 10.06
N ILE A 164 -12.67 -10.07 9.06
CA ILE A 164 -11.79 -8.89 9.20
C ILE A 164 -12.35 -7.92 10.25
N GLN A 165 -13.64 -7.62 10.20
CA GLN A 165 -14.30 -6.74 11.15
C GLN A 165 -14.23 -7.27 12.58
N GLU A 166 -14.47 -8.56 12.77
CA GLU A 166 -14.38 -9.20 14.09
C GLU A 166 -12.93 -9.18 14.63
N LEU A 167 -11.95 -9.41 13.77
CA LEU A 167 -10.53 -9.29 14.14
C LEU A 167 -10.19 -7.86 14.57
N ILE A 168 -10.59 -6.84 13.81
CA ILE A 168 -10.37 -5.43 14.16
C ILE A 168 -11.00 -5.12 15.51
N ARG A 169 -12.25 -5.51 15.71
CA ARG A 169 -12.99 -5.28 16.95
C ARG A 169 -12.27 -5.90 18.14
N ASN A 170 -11.93 -7.18 18.05
CA ASN A 170 -11.33 -7.91 19.16
C ASN A 170 -9.94 -7.33 19.52
N ILE A 171 -9.10 -7.01 18.54
CA ILE A 171 -7.82 -6.37 18.79
C ILE A 171 -7.97 -4.96 19.39
N ALA A 172 -8.94 -4.18 18.92
CA ALA A 172 -9.17 -2.84 19.43
C ALA A 172 -9.69 -2.86 20.87
N THR A 173 -10.54 -3.84 21.24
CA THR A 173 -11.19 -3.91 22.56
C THR A 173 -10.32 -4.64 23.58
N GLU A 174 -9.73 -5.78 23.22
CA GLU A 174 -9.04 -6.66 24.17
C GLU A 174 -7.55 -6.37 24.27
N HIS A 175 -6.90 -6.04 23.17
CA HIS A 175 -5.45 -5.81 23.13
C HIS A 175 -5.06 -4.33 23.15
N GLY A 176 -6.02 -3.40 22.99
CA GLY A 176 -5.75 -1.96 22.96
C GLY A 176 -4.84 -1.52 21.80
N GLY A 177 -4.69 -2.38 20.79
CA GLY A 177 -3.89 -2.15 19.60
C GLY A 177 -4.57 -1.24 18.59
N TYR A 178 -3.80 -0.84 17.59
CA TYR A 178 -4.30 -0.08 16.45
C TYR A 178 -4.42 -0.96 15.22
N SER A 179 -5.32 -0.57 14.31
CA SER A 179 -5.51 -1.27 13.04
C SER A 179 -5.28 -0.30 11.88
N VAL A 180 -4.71 -0.81 10.81
CA VAL A 180 -4.63 -0.11 9.54
C VAL A 180 -5.29 -0.99 8.48
N PHE A 181 -6.33 -0.47 7.84
CA PHE A 181 -7.00 -1.15 6.75
C PHE A 181 -6.55 -0.55 5.42
N THR A 182 -6.10 -1.41 4.52
CA THR A 182 -5.62 -1.00 3.21
C THR A 182 -6.44 -1.69 2.12
N GLY A 183 -7.30 -0.93 1.47
CA GLY A 183 -8.10 -1.38 0.33
C GLY A 183 -7.32 -1.22 -0.98
N VAL A 184 -6.90 -2.33 -1.57
CA VAL A 184 -6.11 -2.37 -2.79
C VAL A 184 -6.98 -2.86 -3.95
N GLY A 185 -7.38 -1.96 -4.84
CA GLY A 185 -8.19 -2.30 -6.01
C GLY A 185 -9.61 -2.80 -5.69
N GLU A 186 -10.12 -2.46 -4.51
CA GLU A 186 -11.47 -2.83 -4.09
C GLU A 186 -12.53 -1.87 -4.63
N ARG A 187 -13.79 -2.31 -4.56
CA ARG A 187 -14.92 -1.49 -5.00
C ARG A 187 -15.18 -0.37 -3.99
N THR A 188 -15.41 0.84 -4.49
CA THR A 188 -15.73 2.01 -3.67
C THR A 188 -16.89 1.77 -2.71
N ARG A 189 -17.91 1.03 -3.15
CA ARG A 189 -19.06 0.69 -2.32
C ARG A 189 -18.67 -0.18 -1.12
N GLU A 190 -17.87 -1.23 -1.34
CA GLU A 190 -17.43 -2.14 -0.27
C GLU A 190 -16.59 -1.41 0.78
N GLY A 191 -15.71 -0.50 0.33
CA GLY A 191 -14.95 0.36 1.24
C GLY A 191 -15.82 1.31 2.06
N ASN A 192 -16.87 1.86 1.45
CA ASN A 192 -17.82 2.73 2.15
C ASN A 192 -18.70 1.97 3.15
N ASP A 193 -19.18 0.78 2.76
CA ASP A 193 -19.96 -0.09 3.65
C ASP A 193 -19.11 -0.48 4.87
N LEU A 194 -17.84 -0.86 4.66
CA LEU A 194 -16.90 -1.17 5.75
C LEU A 194 -16.69 0.01 6.71
N TYR A 195 -16.52 1.22 6.16
CA TYR A 195 -16.36 2.43 6.99
C TYR A 195 -17.56 2.68 7.88
N HIS A 196 -18.77 2.54 7.34
CA HIS A 196 -20.01 2.70 8.11
C HIS A 196 -20.14 1.64 9.20
N GLU A 197 -19.90 0.38 8.89
CA GLU A 197 -19.96 -0.71 9.86
C GLU A 197 -18.93 -0.55 10.98
N MET A 198 -17.71 -0.10 10.67
CA MET A 198 -16.70 0.20 11.68
C MET A 198 -17.06 1.41 12.54
N THR A 199 -17.77 2.37 11.97
CA THR A 199 -18.27 3.54 12.70
C THR A 199 -19.38 3.13 13.66
N GLU A 200 -20.34 2.33 13.21
CA GLU A 200 -21.45 1.82 14.03
C GLU A 200 -20.96 0.91 15.17
N SER A 201 -19.94 0.10 14.90
CA SER A 201 -19.32 -0.76 15.93
C SER A 201 -18.38 -0.02 16.89
N GLY A 202 -18.07 1.25 16.63
CA GLY A 202 -17.23 2.09 17.48
C GLY A 202 -15.74 1.75 17.44
N VAL A 203 -15.28 0.97 16.45
CA VAL A 203 -13.84 0.60 16.31
C VAL A 203 -13.08 1.54 15.39
N ILE A 204 -13.77 2.41 14.69
CA ILE A 204 -13.15 3.34 13.72
C ILE A 204 -12.11 4.24 14.39
N ASP A 205 -12.32 4.68 15.64
CA ASP A 205 -11.42 5.58 16.37
C ASP A 205 -10.03 4.98 16.65
N LYS A 206 -9.86 3.68 16.46
CA LYS A 206 -8.59 2.96 16.58
C LYS A 206 -8.07 2.43 15.25
N THR A 207 -8.69 2.85 14.15
CA THR A 207 -8.38 2.35 12.81
C THR A 207 -8.07 3.49 11.86
N THR A 208 -6.99 3.36 11.10
CA THR A 208 -6.70 4.20 9.94
C THR A 208 -7.05 3.43 8.66
N MET A 209 -7.73 4.07 7.73
CA MET A 209 -8.11 3.44 6.46
C MET A 209 -7.41 4.11 5.29
N VAL A 210 -6.91 3.32 4.35
CA VAL A 210 -6.26 3.81 3.13
C VAL A 210 -6.84 3.06 1.94
N PHE A 211 -7.26 3.78 0.91
CA PHE A 211 -7.86 3.19 -0.28
C PHE A 211 -7.16 3.61 -1.57
N GLY A 212 -6.84 2.63 -2.40
CA GLY A 212 -6.54 2.76 -3.81
C GLY A 212 -7.54 1.89 -4.58
N GLN A 213 -8.63 2.52 -5.01
CA GLN A 213 -9.82 1.82 -5.47
C GLN A 213 -9.68 1.24 -6.89
N MET A 214 -10.63 0.39 -7.29
CA MET A 214 -10.62 -0.30 -8.57
C MET A 214 -10.59 0.64 -9.78
N ASN A 215 -11.19 1.82 -9.67
CA ASN A 215 -11.23 2.82 -10.73
C ASN A 215 -9.99 3.72 -10.79
N GLU A 216 -9.09 3.61 -9.83
CA GLU A 216 -7.86 4.39 -9.82
C GLU A 216 -6.79 3.79 -10.74
N PRO A 217 -5.85 4.61 -11.26
CA PRO A 217 -4.80 4.13 -12.14
C PRO A 217 -3.89 3.09 -11.45
N PRO A 218 -3.19 2.27 -12.24
CA PRO A 218 -2.39 1.18 -11.69
C PRO A 218 -1.28 1.65 -10.75
N GLY A 219 -0.73 2.86 -10.94
CA GLY A 219 0.26 3.43 -10.01
C GLY A 219 -0.29 3.59 -8.61
N ALA A 220 -1.51 4.14 -8.45
CA ALA A 220 -2.16 4.27 -7.16
C ALA A 220 -2.42 2.90 -6.50
N ARG A 221 -2.98 1.95 -7.26
CA ARG A 221 -3.26 0.59 -6.75
C ARG A 221 -1.98 -0.17 -6.35
N MET A 222 -0.87 0.10 -7.02
CA MET A 222 0.43 -0.52 -6.73
C MET A 222 1.09 0.08 -5.48
N ARG A 223 0.81 1.33 -5.12
CA ARG A 223 1.48 2.04 -4.01
C ARG A 223 0.65 2.14 -2.74
N VAL A 224 -0.66 2.02 -2.82
CA VAL A 224 -1.55 2.13 -1.65
C VAL A 224 -1.21 1.13 -0.53
N GLY A 225 -0.78 -0.07 -0.87
CA GLY A 225 -0.28 -1.06 0.09
C GLY A 225 0.90 -0.55 0.90
N LEU A 226 1.83 0.16 0.26
CA LEU A 226 2.98 0.77 0.92
C LEU A 226 2.57 1.95 1.81
N THR A 227 1.56 2.72 1.40
CA THR A 227 1.01 3.82 2.20
C THR A 227 0.45 3.30 3.52
N GLY A 228 -0.42 2.29 3.47
CA GLY A 228 -0.98 1.68 4.69
C GLY A 228 0.09 1.03 5.56
N LEU A 229 1.04 0.33 4.96
CA LEU A 229 2.15 -0.27 5.69
C LEU A 229 3.01 0.79 6.40
N THR A 230 3.30 1.92 5.76
CA THR A 230 4.06 3.02 6.38
C THR A 230 3.33 3.60 7.60
N MET A 231 2.01 3.74 7.54
CA MET A 231 1.21 4.17 8.69
C MET A 231 1.25 3.14 9.83
N ALA A 232 1.19 1.84 9.50
CA ALA A 232 1.31 0.76 10.48
C ALA A 232 2.70 0.72 11.14
N GLU A 233 3.75 0.91 10.37
CA GLU A 233 5.13 0.94 10.86
C GLU A 233 5.39 2.05 11.87
N TYR A 234 4.77 3.21 11.69
CA TYR A 234 4.87 4.29 12.66
C TYR A 234 4.34 3.87 14.05
N PHE A 235 3.19 3.22 14.09
CA PHE A 235 2.61 2.74 15.35
C PHE A 235 3.44 1.64 15.99
N ARG A 236 4.04 0.74 15.20
CA ARG A 236 4.97 -0.28 15.69
C ARG A 236 6.24 0.34 16.24
N ASP A 237 6.91 1.19 15.46
CA ASP A 237 8.29 1.62 15.75
C ASP A 237 8.34 2.77 16.77
N LYS A 238 7.44 3.74 16.66
CA LYS A 238 7.38 4.92 17.54
C LYS A 238 6.30 4.83 18.61
N GLY A 239 5.19 4.18 18.29
CA GLY A 239 4.10 3.96 19.24
C GLY A 239 4.31 2.79 20.20
N GLY A 240 5.23 1.87 19.89
CA GLY A 240 5.44 0.65 20.67
C GLY A 240 4.19 -0.22 20.77
N LYS A 241 3.39 -0.26 19.69
CA LYS A 241 2.09 -0.91 19.67
C LYS A 241 2.12 -2.20 18.85
N ASP A 242 1.18 -3.06 19.18
CA ASP A 242 0.81 -4.17 18.32
C ASP A 242 -0.23 -3.66 17.32
N VAL A 243 0.09 -3.82 16.05
CA VAL A 243 -0.71 -3.28 14.96
C VAL A 243 -1.25 -4.42 14.10
N LEU A 244 -2.53 -4.36 13.77
CA LEU A 244 -3.10 -5.19 12.71
C LEU A 244 -3.11 -4.42 11.39
N LEU A 245 -2.48 -5.01 10.39
CA LEU A 245 -2.49 -4.50 9.02
C LEU A 245 -3.37 -5.40 8.16
N PHE A 246 -4.45 -4.85 7.64
CA PHE A 246 -5.31 -5.52 6.68
C PHE A 246 -4.96 -5.05 5.27
N ILE A 247 -4.80 -6.01 4.35
CA ILE A 247 -4.59 -5.72 2.92
C ILE A 247 -5.66 -6.47 2.14
N ASP A 248 -6.61 -5.75 1.59
CA ASP A 248 -7.69 -6.30 0.78
C ASP A 248 -7.73 -5.58 -0.58
N ASN A 249 -7.22 -6.16 -1.64
CA ASN A 249 -6.76 -7.52 -1.85
C ASN A 249 -5.30 -7.50 -2.35
N ILE A 250 -4.42 -8.30 -1.78
CA ILE A 250 -2.99 -8.33 -2.17
C ILE A 250 -2.78 -8.75 -3.64
N PHE A 251 -3.68 -9.55 -4.22
CA PHE A 251 -3.63 -9.89 -5.65
C PHE A 251 -3.71 -8.64 -6.53
N ARG A 252 -4.48 -7.61 -6.12
CA ARG A 252 -4.62 -6.37 -6.90
C ARG A 252 -3.33 -5.56 -6.94
N PHE A 253 -2.51 -5.64 -5.90
CA PHE A 253 -1.15 -5.09 -5.91
C PHE A 253 -0.32 -5.73 -7.04
N THR A 254 -0.32 -7.05 -7.15
CA THR A 254 0.37 -7.79 -8.21
C THR A 254 -0.18 -7.45 -9.59
N GLN A 255 -1.49 -7.41 -9.75
CA GLN A 255 -2.14 -7.06 -11.00
C GLN A 255 -1.75 -5.65 -11.46
N ALA A 256 -1.80 -4.67 -10.59
CA ALA A 256 -1.38 -3.30 -10.90
C ALA A 256 0.10 -3.24 -11.30
N GLY A 257 0.96 -4.01 -10.63
CA GLY A 257 2.37 -4.17 -10.98
C GLY A 257 2.57 -4.72 -12.40
N SER A 258 1.75 -5.68 -12.83
CA SER A 258 1.82 -6.23 -14.19
C SER A 258 1.38 -5.21 -15.24
N GLU A 259 0.33 -4.44 -14.98
CA GLU A 259 -0.15 -3.36 -15.86
C GLU A 259 0.95 -2.28 -16.04
N VAL A 260 1.57 -1.85 -14.95
CA VAL A 260 2.67 -0.87 -14.97
C VAL A 260 3.88 -1.45 -15.71
N SER A 261 4.26 -2.69 -15.45
CA SER A 261 5.43 -3.34 -16.07
C SER A 261 5.32 -3.39 -17.60
N ALA A 262 4.13 -3.67 -18.11
CA ALA A 262 3.86 -3.65 -19.55
C ALA A 262 4.07 -2.24 -20.14
N LEU A 263 3.57 -1.20 -19.46
CA LEU A 263 3.75 0.20 -19.90
C LEU A 263 5.21 0.68 -19.80
N LEU A 264 5.98 0.16 -18.85
CA LEU A 264 7.40 0.41 -18.73
C LEU A 264 8.23 -0.29 -19.82
N GLY A 265 7.62 -1.14 -20.65
CA GLY A 265 8.30 -1.87 -21.72
C GLY A 265 9.13 -3.05 -21.22
N ARG A 266 8.87 -3.57 -20.03
CA ARG A 266 9.53 -4.77 -19.51
C ARG A 266 8.99 -6.01 -20.18
N MET A 267 9.86 -6.97 -20.51
CA MET A 267 9.45 -8.25 -21.08
C MET A 267 8.65 -9.04 -20.02
N PRO A 268 7.42 -9.49 -20.33
CA PRO A 268 6.62 -10.23 -19.36
C PRO A 268 7.24 -11.59 -19.04
N SER A 269 7.04 -12.05 -17.82
CA SER A 269 7.35 -13.40 -17.37
C SER A 269 6.17 -14.36 -17.59
N ALA A 270 6.16 -15.50 -16.90
CA ALA A 270 5.10 -16.49 -17.01
C ALA A 270 3.71 -15.87 -16.78
N VAL A 271 2.74 -16.29 -17.58
CA VAL A 271 1.33 -15.86 -17.54
C VAL A 271 1.13 -14.34 -17.71
N GLY A 272 2.15 -13.63 -18.20
CA GLY A 272 2.09 -12.18 -18.45
C GLY A 272 2.41 -11.31 -17.23
N TYR A 273 2.84 -11.86 -16.11
CA TYR A 273 3.26 -11.10 -14.94
C TYR A 273 4.60 -10.39 -15.14
N GLN A 274 4.86 -9.39 -14.30
CA GLN A 274 6.12 -8.67 -14.29
C GLN A 274 7.29 -9.57 -13.87
N PRO A 275 8.49 -9.39 -14.47
CA PRO A 275 9.67 -10.15 -14.08
C PRO A 275 10.15 -9.83 -12.65
N THR A 276 9.70 -8.70 -12.10
CA THR A 276 10.01 -8.19 -10.76
C THR A 276 9.00 -8.63 -9.69
N LEU A 277 8.07 -9.54 -10.00
CA LEU A 277 6.99 -9.96 -9.11
C LEU A 277 7.48 -10.36 -7.71
N GLN A 278 8.46 -11.25 -7.64
CA GLN A 278 9.00 -11.72 -6.35
C GLN A 278 9.69 -10.61 -5.57
N THR A 279 10.44 -9.75 -6.26
CA THR A 279 11.16 -8.65 -5.61
C THR A 279 10.18 -7.60 -5.07
N GLU A 280 9.14 -7.26 -5.83
CA GLU A 280 8.13 -6.29 -5.42
C GLU A 280 7.31 -6.82 -4.24
N MET A 281 6.88 -8.08 -4.30
CA MET A 281 6.17 -8.73 -3.19
C MET A 281 7.06 -8.85 -1.96
N GLY A 282 8.31 -9.29 -2.11
CA GLY A 282 9.27 -9.40 -1.02
C GLY A 282 9.55 -8.06 -0.35
N ALA A 283 9.73 -6.99 -1.12
CA ALA A 283 9.97 -5.64 -0.58
C ALA A 283 8.81 -5.14 0.31
N LEU A 284 7.58 -5.52 0.00
CA LEU A 284 6.42 -5.22 0.86
C LEU A 284 6.37 -6.15 2.07
N GLN A 285 6.48 -7.46 1.85
CA GLN A 285 6.25 -8.48 2.87
C GLN A 285 7.32 -8.49 3.98
N GLU A 286 8.59 -8.25 3.64
CA GLU A 286 9.69 -8.23 4.61
C GLU A 286 9.63 -7.04 5.60
N ARG A 287 8.88 -6.00 5.30
CA ARG A 287 8.61 -4.90 6.22
C ARG A 287 7.58 -5.28 7.31
N ILE A 288 6.75 -6.28 7.03
CA ILE A 288 5.72 -6.78 7.94
C ILE A 288 6.36 -7.80 8.89
N THR A 289 6.71 -7.36 10.08
CA THR A 289 7.40 -8.20 11.08
C THR A 289 7.27 -7.61 12.48
N SER A 290 7.60 -8.43 13.47
CA SER A 290 7.79 -7.99 14.86
C SER A 290 9.18 -7.41 15.05
N THR A 291 9.25 -6.27 15.73
CA THR A 291 10.49 -5.66 16.19
C THR A 291 10.56 -5.69 17.72
N LYS A 292 11.67 -5.25 18.29
CA LYS A 292 11.82 -5.09 19.75
C LYS A 292 10.85 -4.07 20.35
N ASN A 293 10.32 -3.16 19.53
CA ASN A 293 9.43 -2.08 19.97
C ASN A 293 7.95 -2.46 19.88
N GLY A 294 7.56 -3.27 18.93
CA GLY A 294 6.17 -3.65 18.68
C GLY A 294 6.05 -4.63 17.52
N SER A 295 4.82 -4.96 17.15
CA SER A 295 4.55 -5.92 16.06
C SER A 295 3.60 -5.38 15.01
N ILE A 296 3.77 -5.86 13.77
CA ILE A 296 2.74 -5.76 12.73
C ILE A 296 2.33 -7.17 12.38
N THR A 297 1.09 -7.52 12.67
CA THR A 297 0.47 -8.75 12.18
C THR A 297 -0.38 -8.40 10.98
N SER A 298 -0.16 -9.04 9.85
CA SER A 298 -0.95 -8.75 8.65
C SER A 298 -1.96 -9.85 8.37
N VAL A 299 -3.15 -9.41 7.97
CA VAL A 299 -4.21 -10.27 7.45
C VAL A 299 -4.47 -9.84 6.02
N GLN A 300 -4.14 -10.68 5.08
CA GLN A 300 -4.14 -10.38 3.66
C GLN A 300 -5.20 -11.22 2.95
N ALA A 301 -6.19 -10.57 2.35
CA ALA A 301 -7.12 -11.25 1.47
C ALA A 301 -6.40 -11.57 0.16
N VAL A 302 -6.48 -12.82 -0.27
CA VAL A 302 -5.84 -13.29 -1.49
C VAL A 302 -6.91 -13.82 -2.45
N TYR A 303 -7.04 -13.15 -3.58
CA TYR A 303 -7.83 -13.68 -4.69
C TYR A 303 -6.98 -14.66 -5.49
N VAL A 304 -7.56 -15.79 -5.81
CA VAL A 304 -6.92 -16.84 -6.61
C VAL A 304 -7.59 -16.86 -8.00
N PRO A 305 -6.89 -16.43 -9.06
CA PRO A 305 -7.46 -16.46 -10.41
C PRO A 305 -7.83 -17.89 -10.84
N ALA A 306 -9.06 -18.07 -11.31
CA ALA A 306 -9.60 -19.36 -11.77
C ALA A 306 -9.45 -20.51 -10.74
N ASP A 307 -9.36 -20.20 -9.45
CA ASP A 307 -9.06 -21.16 -8.37
C ASP A 307 -7.74 -21.95 -8.56
N ASP A 308 -6.83 -21.41 -9.38
CA ASP A 308 -5.52 -22.01 -9.63
C ASP A 308 -4.46 -21.50 -8.65
N LEU A 309 -4.16 -22.30 -7.65
CA LEU A 309 -3.11 -21.99 -6.65
C LEU A 309 -1.69 -22.01 -7.24
N THR A 310 -1.51 -22.52 -8.45
CA THR A 310 -0.21 -22.53 -9.15
C THR A 310 0.05 -21.28 -9.98
N ASP A 311 -0.95 -20.40 -10.10
CA ASP A 311 -0.74 -19.09 -10.71
C ASP A 311 0.39 -18.32 -9.99
N PRO A 312 1.30 -17.66 -10.73
CA PRO A 312 2.46 -16.99 -10.13
C PRO A 312 2.14 -15.97 -9.04
N ALA A 313 1.01 -15.28 -9.10
CA ALA A 313 0.65 -14.27 -8.10
C ALA A 313 0.29 -14.89 -6.73
N PRO A 314 -0.69 -15.80 -6.61
CA PRO A 314 -0.93 -16.48 -5.35
C PRO A 314 0.28 -17.31 -4.90
N ALA A 315 0.97 -18.02 -5.79
CA ALA A 315 2.13 -18.83 -5.44
C ALA A 315 3.25 -17.98 -4.80
N THR A 316 3.54 -16.79 -5.35
CA THR A 316 4.52 -15.87 -4.76
C THR A 316 4.04 -15.31 -3.43
N THR A 317 2.76 -15.00 -3.30
CA THR A 317 2.18 -14.53 -2.04
C THR A 317 2.29 -15.60 -0.95
N PHE A 318 1.92 -16.85 -1.26
CA PHE A 318 2.01 -17.98 -0.34
C PHE A 318 3.40 -18.19 0.24
N ALA A 319 4.44 -17.97 -0.57
CA ALA A 319 5.82 -18.15 -0.14
C ALA A 319 6.23 -17.22 1.03
N HIS A 320 5.50 -16.13 1.23
CA HIS A 320 5.74 -15.15 2.30
C HIS A 320 4.81 -15.31 3.51
N LEU A 321 3.77 -16.13 3.42
CA LEU A 321 2.78 -16.28 4.49
C LEU A 321 3.23 -17.27 5.57
N ASP A 322 2.97 -16.92 6.82
CA ASP A 322 3.23 -17.76 7.99
C ASP A 322 2.04 -18.65 8.31
N ALA A 323 0.83 -18.22 7.94
CA ALA A 323 -0.40 -19.00 8.11
C ALA A 323 -1.39 -18.73 6.96
N THR A 324 -2.20 -19.73 6.67
CA THR A 324 -3.25 -19.69 5.65
C THR A 324 -4.58 -20.17 6.20
N THR A 325 -5.62 -19.39 5.99
CA THR A 325 -7.00 -19.79 6.29
C THR A 325 -7.81 -19.78 5.00
N VAL A 326 -8.40 -20.93 4.66
CA VAL A 326 -9.30 -21.08 3.53
C VAL A 326 -10.72 -21.04 4.05
N LEU A 327 -11.53 -20.12 3.50
CA LEU A 327 -12.93 -19.86 3.91
C LEU A 327 -13.90 -20.49 2.92
#